data_8885a89968c0835cec82fd39f1543de4
#
_entry.id   8885a89968c0835cec82fd39f1543de4
#
_cell.length_a   1.000
_cell.length_b   1.000
_cell.length_c   1.000
_cell.angle_alpha   90.00
_cell.angle_beta   90.00
_cell.angle_gamma   90.00
#
_symmetry.space_group_name_H-M   'P 1'
#
loop_
_entity.id
_entity.type
_entity.pdbx_description
1 polymer ?
#
loop_
_entity_poly.entity_id
_entity_poly.type
_entity_poly.pdbx_seq_one_letter_code
_entity_poly.pdbx_strand_id
1 'polypeptide(L)'
;QSRGLGDVYKRQPIDCEKLCMGQITDIMEKLLYEFAVTRVDYDIPKWVQLLPYDNYVKQAVITYAKTFLARASKLKDVALMSTDMPESDGDILKAVSLAGMGLSDGVVKVKIEIAEKYYYENISTLCGVTVSGEKELISLILSLTEEKNEYEKIKDAFSSVQQKGYGVVMPQLSDIRMEEPVLIAHGNKFGVKMKAISPSIHMIRANIETEIAPIVGSREQAEDLIDYIKNGENSDSGVWKTNIFGKSVGELMED
;
A
#
# COMPACT_ATOMS: atom_id res chain seq x y z
N GLN A 1 -52.23 41.87 -6.87
CA GLN A 1 -51.04 41.05 -6.70
C GLN A 1 -50.26 41.05 -8.01
N SER A 2 -49.12 41.73 -7.99
CA SER A 2 -48.17 41.70 -9.10
C SER A 2 -47.53 40.32 -9.17
N ARG A 3 -48.03 39.44 -10.04
CA ARG A 3 -47.31 38.27 -10.49
C ARG A 3 -46.15 38.77 -11.35
N GLY A 4 -44.93 38.55 -10.87
CA GLY A 4 -43.73 39.05 -11.50
C GLY A 4 -43.60 38.57 -12.95
N LEU A 5 -43.24 39.48 -13.86
CA LEU A 5 -42.99 39.25 -15.29
C LEU A 5 -42.03 38.09 -15.62
N GLY A 6 -41.31 37.56 -14.65
CA GLY A 6 -40.38 36.44 -14.82
C GLY A 6 -41.02 35.07 -15.08
N ASP A 7 -42.28 34.88 -14.72
CA ASP A 7 -42.98 33.58 -14.89
C ASP A 7 -43.65 33.40 -16.25
N VAL A 8 -43.88 34.50 -16.99
CA VAL A 8 -44.59 34.47 -18.30
C VAL A 8 -43.69 33.91 -19.41
N TYR A 9 -42.39 34.09 -19.33
CA TYR A 9 -41.45 33.61 -20.36
C TYR A 9 -41.08 32.13 -20.25
N LYS A 10 -41.45 31.45 -19.18
CA LYS A 10 -41.14 30.00 -18.97
C LYS A 10 -42.19 29.06 -19.60
N ARG A 11 -43.31 29.58 -20.07
CA ARG A 11 -44.39 28.77 -20.66
C ARG A 11 -44.55 29.12 -22.15
N GLN A 12 -43.95 28.33 -23.00
CA GLN A 12 -44.23 28.42 -24.46
C GLN A 12 -45.46 27.55 -24.76
N PRO A 13 -46.49 28.10 -25.42
CA PRO A 13 -47.60 27.30 -25.91
C PRO A 13 -47.08 26.39 -27.03
N ILE A 14 -47.32 25.08 -26.88
CA ILE A 14 -46.96 24.05 -27.84
C ILE A 14 -48.24 23.63 -28.55
N ASP A 15 -48.26 23.79 -29.88
CA ASP A 15 -49.33 23.26 -30.71
C ASP A 15 -49.07 21.78 -30.98
N CYS A 16 -49.80 20.91 -30.27
CA CYS A 16 -49.61 19.47 -30.34
C CYS A 16 -49.94 18.86 -31.71
N GLU A 17 -50.76 19.55 -32.54
CA GLU A 17 -51.10 19.09 -33.90
C GLU A 17 -49.97 19.37 -34.91
N LYS A 18 -49.05 20.30 -34.62
CA LYS A 18 -47.97 20.71 -35.51
C LYS A 18 -46.56 20.34 -35.03
N LEU A 19 -46.47 19.47 -34.02
CA LEU A 19 -45.19 19.02 -33.49
C LEU A 19 -44.41 18.20 -34.52
N CYS A 20 -43.22 18.69 -34.91
CA CYS A 20 -42.28 17.87 -35.66
C CYS A 20 -41.47 16.98 -34.74
N MET A 21 -40.88 15.88 -35.27
CA MET A 21 -40.08 14.92 -34.48
C MET A 21 -38.94 15.59 -33.69
N GLY A 22 -38.28 16.62 -34.23
CA GLY A 22 -37.23 17.37 -33.54
C GLY A 22 -37.75 18.06 -32.27
N GLN A 23 -38.92 18.68 -32.35
CA GLN A 23 -39.54 19.33 -31.19
C GLN A 23 -39.98 18.31 -30.12
N ILE A 24 -40.43 17.13 -30.52
CA ILE A 24 -40.78 16.03 -29.60
C ILE A 24 -39.52 15.54 -28.88
N THR A 25 -38.43 15.32 -29.62
CA THR A 25 -37.15 14.91 -29.06
C THR A 25 -36.62 15.94 -28.05
N ASP A 26 -36.65 17.23 -28.38
CA ASP A 26 -36.22 18.32 -27.50
C ASP A 26 -37.04 18.39 -26.20
N ILE A 27 -38.36 18.15 -26.30
CA ILE A 27 -39.24 18.14 -25.13
C ILE A 27 -38.92 16.92 -24.27
N MET A 28 -38.76 15.75 -24.86
CA MET A 28 -38.41 14.51 -24.16
C MET A 28 -37.05 14.64 -23.48
N GLU A 29 -36.05 15.17 -24.18
CA GLU A 29 -34.72 15.41 -23.58
C GLU A 29 -34.81 16.35 -22.37
N LYS A 30 -35.48 17.52 -22.52
CA LYS A 30 -35.65 18.44 -21.39
C LYS A 30 -36.38 17.80 -20.20
N LEU A 31 -37.32 16.93 -20.46
CA LEU A 31 -38.04 16.20 -19.42
C LEU A 31 -37.17 15.17 -18.71
N LEU A 32 -36.33 14.45 -19.47
CA LEU A 32 -35.38 13.50 -18.95
C LEU A 32 -34.30 14.18 -18.07
N TYR A 33 -33.85 15.36 -18.45
CA TYR A 33 -32.89 16.14 -17.65
C TYR A 33 -33.45 16.62 -16.30
N GLU A 34 -34.78 16.66 -16.12
CA GLU A 34 -35.41 16.96 -14.83
C GLU A 34 -35.45 15.73 -13.88
N PHE A 35 -35.09 14.55 -14.35
CA PHE A 35 -35.03 13.34 -13.51
C PHE A 35 -33.94 13.45 -12.46
N ALA A 36 -34.20 12.82 -11.32
CA ALA A 36 -33.23 12.74 -10.22
C ALA A 36 -32.06 11.84 -10.60
N VAL A 37 -30.88 12.18 -10.12
CA VAL A 37 -29.72 11.28 -10.15
C VAL A 37 -29.98 10.13 -9.18
N THR A 38 -29.98 8.91 -9.69
CA THR A 38 -30.23 7.69 -8.90
C THR A 38 -28.97 7.09 -8.34
N ARG A 39 -27.87 7.16 -9.12
CA ARG A 39 -26.55 6.61 -8.74
C ARG A 39 -25.43 7.38 -9.45
N VAL A 40 -24.33 7.53 -8.74
CA VAL A 40 -23.07 8.05 -9.31
C VAL A 40 -22.00 6.98 -9.18
N ASP A 41 -21.47 6.54 -10.31
CA ASP A 41 -20.37 5.59 -10.40
C ASP A 41 -19.07 6.36 -10.65
N TYR A 42 -18.09 6.19 -9.75
CA TYR A 42 -16.78 6.82 -9.89
C TYR A 42 -15.78 5.83 -10.45
N ASP A 43 -15.24 6.16 -11.63
CA ASP A 43 -14.10 5.46 -12.22
C ASP A 43 -12.80 6.10 -11.72
N ILE A 44 -12.14 5.43 -10.77
CA ILE A 44 -10.91 5.87 -10.12
C ILE A 44 -9.80 4.84 -10.34
N PRO A 45 -8.52 5.24 -10.34
CA PRO A 45 -7.40 4.29 -10.43
C PRO A 45 -7.48 3.22 -9.33
N LYS A 46 -7.34 1.95 -9.72
CA LYS A 46 -7.55 0.81 -8.81
C LYS A 46 -6.64 0.83 -7.58
N TRP A 47 -5.43 1.36 -7.72
CA TRP A 47 -4.48 1.45 -6.61
C TRP A 47 -4.99 2.32 -5.45
N VAL A 48 -5.81 3.34 -5.73
CA VAL A 48 -6.42 4.19 -4.68
C VAL A 48 -7.37 3.41 -3.78
N GLN A 49 -8.01 2.38 -4.32
CA GLN A 49 -8.90 1.52 -3.53
C GLN A 49 -8.14 0.72 -2.47
N LEU A 50 -6.87 0.39 -2.74
CA LEU A 50 -6.00 -0.37 -1.85
C LEU A 50 -5.40 0.47 -0.72
N LEU A 51 -5.42 1.82 -0.85
CA LEU A 51 -4.89 2.72 0.17
C LEU A 51 -5.73 2.65 1.46
N PRO A 52 -5.09 2.84 2.64
CA PRO A 52 -5.80 3.02 3.90
C PRO A 52 -6.82 4.16 3.84
N TYR A 53 -7.84 4.11 4.69
CA TYR A 53 -8.91 5.11 4.66
C TYR A 53 -8.43 6.53 5.01
N ASP A 54 -7.44 6.65 5.87
CA ASP A 54 -6.82 7.89 6.34
C ASP A 54 -5.80 8.48 5.34
N ASN A 55 -5.48 7.76 4.24
CA ASN A 55 -4.57 8.25 3.22
C ASN A 55 -5.11 9.51 2.55
N TYR A 56 -4.26 10.54 2.44
CA TYR A 56 -4.63 11.87 1.94
C TYR A 56 -5.16 11.85 0.50
N VAL A 57 -4.65 10.97 -0.39
CA VAL A 57 -5.16 10.83 -1.77
C VAL A 57 -6.58 10.26 -1.76
N LYS A 58 -6.82 9.23 -0.95
CA LYS A 58 -8.15 8.63 -0.81
C LYS A 58 -9.14 9.63 -0.22
N GLN A 59 -8.72 10.42 0.77
CA GLN A 59 -9.55 11.46 1.37
C GLN A 59 -9.89 12.58 0.39
N ALA A 60 -8.95 12.98 -0.49
CA ALA A 60 -9.23 13.95 -1.55
C ALA A 60 -10.32 13.44 -2.50
N VAL A 61 -10.25 12.18 -2.94
CA VAL A 61 -11.29 11.57 -3.80
C VAL A 61 -12.63 11.51 -3.08
N ILE A 62 -12.66 11.11 -1.80
CA ILE A 62 -13.90 11.02 -1.01
C ILE A 62 -14.52 12.41 -0.82
N THR A 63 -13.70 13.43 -0.54
CA THR A 63 -14.16 14.81 -0.36
C THR A 63 -14.76 15.35 -1.67
N TYR A 64 -14.08 15.11 -2.80
CA TYR A 64 -14.60 15.46 -4.12
C TYR A 64 -15.94 14.77 -4.38
N ALA A 65 -16.03 13.45 -4.15
CA ALA A 65 -17.26 12.68 -4.36
C ALA A 65 -18.42 13.22 -3.51
N LYS A 66 -18.19 13.57 -2.25
CA LYS A 66 -19.21 14.18 -1.38
C LYS A 66 -19.67 15.55 -1.90
N THR A 67 -18.73 16.40 -2.33
CA THR A 67 -19.03 17.73 -2.87
C THR A 67 -19.83 17.62 -4.17
N PHE A 68 -19.46 16.69 -5.04
CA PHE A 68 -20.18 16.42 -6.27
C PHE A 68 -21.62 15.96 -5.99
N LEU A 69 -21.80 14.98 -5.12
CA LEU A 69 -23.12 14.45 -4.73
C LEU A 69 -24.03 15.52 -4.10
N ALA A 70 -23.47 16.43 -3.30
CA ALA A 70 -24.23 17.51 -2.71
C ALA A 70 -24.84 18.48 -3.74
N ARG A 71 -24.25 18.58 -4.93
CA ARG A 71 -24.66 19.44 -6.02
C ARG A 71 -25.47 18.72 -7.12
N ALA A 72 -25.29 17.43 -7.28
CA ALA A 72 -25.87 16.59 -8.32
C ALA A 72 -27.24 16.03 -7.91
N SER A 73 -28.27 16.86 -7.84
CA SER A 73 -29.62 16.41 -7.49
C SER A 73 -30.39 15.88 -8.70
N LYS A 74 -30.26 16.54 -9.84
CA LYS A 74 -30.93 16.19 -11.11
C LYS A 74 -29.90 16.04 -12.23
N LEU A 75 -30.29 15.34 -13.29
CA LEU A 75 -29.42 15.14 -14.45
C LEU A 75 -29.02 16.47 -15.11
N LYS A 76 -29.90 17.47 -15.12
CA LYS A 76 -29.57 18.82 -15.60
C LYS A 76 -28.47 19.50 -14.79
N ASP A 77 -28.45 19.27 -13.47
CA ASP A 77 -27.42 19.86 -12.62
C ASP A 77 -26.06 19.29 -13.00
N VAL A 78 -26.00 17.98 -13.26
CA VAL A 78 -24.79 17.28 -13.74
C VAL A 78 -24.35 17.78 -15.11
N ALA A 79 -25.29 17.96 -16.05
CA ALA A 79 -24.99 18.49 -17.37
C ALA A 79 -24.42 19.91 -17.33
N LEU A 80 -24.92 20.76 -16.44
CA LEU A 80 -24.38 22.10 -16.21
C LEU A 80 -22.99 22.05 -15.55
N MET A 81 -22.77 21.14 -14.59
CA MET A 81 -21.47 20.94 -13.94
C MET A 81 -20.43 20.35 -14.89
N SER A 82 -20.81 19.67 -15.98
CA SER A 82 -19.85 19.12 -16.95
C SER A 82 -19.05 20.20 -17.70
N THR A 83 -19.59 21.42 -17.78
CA THR A 83 -18.89 22.60 -18.31
C THR A 83 -18.02 23.31 -17.28
N ASP A 84 -18.39 23.18 -15.99
CA ASP A 84 -17.71 23.77 -14.84
C ASP A 84 -17.54 22.69 -13.77
N MET A 85 -16.77 21.63 -14.07
CA MET A 85 -16.41 20.66 -13.04
C MET A 85 -15.75 21.43 -11.90
N PRO A 86 -16.21 21.23 -10.63
CA PRO A 86 -15.62 21.93 -9.51
C PRO A 86 -14.11 21.69 -9.54
N GLU A 87 -13.35 22.79 -9.56
CA GLU A 87 -11.90 22.73 -9.52
C GLU A 87 -11.51 21.78 -8.38
N SER A 88 -10.71 20.79 -8.73
CA SER A 88 -10.17 19.86 -7.73
C SER A 88 -9.37 20.67 -6.73
N ASP A 89 -9.70 20.54 -5.47
CA ASP A 89 -9.01 21.20 -4.38
C ASP A 89 -7.59 20.65 -4.30
N GLY A 90 -6.70 21.23 -5.11
CA GLY A 90 -5.27 20.94 -5.08
C GLY A 90 -4.75 20.03 -6.20
N ASP A 91 -3.44 19.89 -6.22
CA ASP A 91 -2.58 19.16 -7.15
C ASP A 91 -2.89 17.64 -7.29
N ILE A 92 -3.70 17.05 -6.41
CA ILE A 92 -3.92 15.59 -6.32
C ILE A 92 -4.76 15.09 -7.49
N LEU A 93 -5.90 15.73 -7.74
CA LEU A 93 -6.80 15.36 -8.82
C LEU A 93 -6.36 16.07 -10.10
N LYS A 94 -5.76 15.33 -11.03
CA LYS A 94 -5.26 15.87 -12.30
C LYS A 94 -6.40 16.34 -13.21
N ALA A 95 -7.44 15.53 -13.32
CA ALA A 95 -8.63 15.84 -14.11
C ALA A 95 -9.83 15.06 -13.59
N VAL A 96 -10.99 15.69 -13.71
CA VAL A 96 -12.27 15.03 -13.49
C VAL A 96 -13.13 15.26 -14.72
N SER A 97 -13.75 14.21 -15.22
CA SER A 97 -14.57 14.28 -16.43
C SER A 97 -15.84 13.43 -16.28
N LEU A 98 -16.89 13.88 -16.95
CA LEU A 98 -18.11 13.09 -17.07
C LEU A 98 -17.91 12.01 -18.14
N ALA A 99 -17.83 10.75 -17.74
CA ALA A 99 -17.64 9.62 -18.64
C ALA A 99 -18.94 9.15 -19.31
N GLY A 100 -20.09 9.46 -18.68
CA GLY A 100 -21.40 9.15 -19.24
C GLY A 100 -22.54 9.52 -18.32
N MET A 101 -23.71 9.70 -18.89
CA MET A 101 -24.95 10.01 -18.18
C MET A 101 -26.11 9.23 -18.82
N GLY A 102 -26.72 8.35 -18.05
CA GLY A 102 -27.90 7.60 -18.47
C GLY A 102 -29.17 8.40 -18.21
N LEU A 103 -29.79 8.91 -19.29
CA LEU A 103 -31.02 9.70 -19.18
C LEU A 103 -32.21 8.85 -18.74
N SER A 104 -32.20 7.54 -19.04
CA SER A 104 -33.31 6.63 -18.75
C SER A 104 -33.27 6.05 -17.33
N ASP A 105 -32.08 5.87 -16.76
CA ASP A 105 -31.85 5.21 -15.47
C ASP A 105 -31.32 6.14 -14.37
N GLY A 106 -30.96 7.36 -14.75
CA GLY A 106 -30.43 8.37 -13.81
C GLY A 106 -29.01 8.05 -13.31
N VAL A 107 -28.25 7.17 -14.01
CA VAL A 107 -26.91 6.80 -13.63
C VAL A 107 -25.88 7.74 -14.23
N VAL A 108 -25.03 8.30 -13.40
CA VAL A 108 -23.94 9.20 -13.80
C VAL A 108 -22.61 8.50 -13.60
N LYS A 109 -21.73 8.55 -14.61
CA LYS A 109 -20.37 8.00 -14.54
C LYS A 109 -19.36 9.12 -14.55
N VAL A 110 -18.57 9.25 -13.50
CA VAL A 110 -17.55 10.27 -13.33
C VAL A 110 -16.18 9.61 -13.33
N LYS A 111 -15.29 10.02 -14.23
CA LYS A 111 -13.91 9.58 -14.28
C LYS A 111 -13.04 10.57 -13.53
N ILE A 112 -12.24 10.06 -12.59
CA ILE A 112 -11.29 10.84 -11.79
C ILE A 112 -9.87 10.39 -12.13
N GLU A 113 -9.06 11.31 -12.64
CA GLU A 113 -7.64 11.09 -12.91
C GLU A 113 -6.79 11.71 -11.79
N ILE A 114 -5.86 10.95 -11.25
CA ILE A 114 -4.95 11.36 -10.19
C ILE A 114 -3.57 11.58 -10.79
N ALA A 115 -2.84 12.59 -10.32
CA ALA A 115 -1.50 12.86 -10.80
C ALA A 115 -0.55 11.71 -10.45
N GLU A 116 0.24 11.25 -11.43
CA GLU A 116 1.14 10.08 -11.33
C GLU A 116 2.13 10.18 -10.18
N LYS A 117 2.57 11.40 -9.84
CA LYS A 117 3.50 11.62 -8.72
C LYS A 117 3.00 10.98 -7.42
N TYR A 118 1.69 11.02 -7.15
CA TYR A 118 1.10 10.45 -5.94
C TYR A 118 1.07 8.92 -5.92
N TYR A 119 1.06 8.29 -7.09
CA TYR A 119 1.23 6.85 -7.20
C TYR A 119 2.62 6.43 -6.70
N TYR A 120 3.67 7.09 -7.20
CA TYR A 120 5.05 6.79 -6.81
C TYR A 120 5.36 7.20 -5.37
N GLU A 121 4.82 8.32 -4.90
CA GLU A 121 4.95 8.74 -3.49
C GLU A 121 4.36 7.72 -2.51
N ASN A 122 3.19 7.18 -2.83
CA ASN A 122 2.58 6.13 -2.00
C ASN A 122 3.39 4.83 -2.03
N ILE A 123 3.92 4.42 -3.19
CA ILE A 123 4.83 3.28 -3.28
C ILE A 123 6.08 3.53 -2.43
N SER A 124 6.70 4.71 -2.56
CA SER A 124 7.88 5.08 -1.78
C SER A 124 7.62 4.98 -0.28
N THR A 125 6.47 5.46 0.18
CA THR A 125 6.07 5.37 1.59
C THR A 125 5.89 3.92 2.06
N LEU A 126 5.31 3.07 1.22
CA LEU A 126 5.08 1.65 1.54
C LEU A 126 6.37 0.84 1.57
N CYS A 127 7.31 1.13 0.67
CA CYS A 127 8.55 0.37 0.52
C CYS A 127 9.72 0.95 1.34
N GLY A 128 9.58 2.18 1.86
CA GLY A 128 10.68 2.88 2.54
C GLY A 128 11.83 3.29 1.62
N VAL A 129 11.62 3.22 0.29
CA VAL A 129 12.63 3.55 -0.74
C VAL A 129 12.03 4.57 -1.69
N THR A 130 12.81 5.59 -2.07
CA THR A 130 12.36 6.62 -3.01
C THR A 130 12.17 6.03 -4.42
N VAL A 131 10.95 6.11 -4.93
CA VAL A 131 10.56 5.73 -6.29
C VAL A 131 9.95 6.94 -6.96
N SER A 132 10.59 7.45 -8.02
CA SER A 132 10.17 8.67 -8.71
C SER A 132 9.48 8.40 -10.05
N GLY A 133 9.59 7.16 -10.56
CA GLY A 133 9.06 6.78 -11.86
C GLY A 133 9.12 5.29 -12.14
N GLU A 134 8.74 4.91 -13.37
CA GLU A 134 8.67 3.51 -13.81
C GLU A 134 10.00 2.78 -13.72
N LYS A 135 11.11 3.47 -14.06
CA LYS A 135 12.45 2.86 -14.06
C LYS A 135 12.85 2.41 -12.65
N GLU A 136 12.70 3.30 -11.67
CA GLU A 136 13.00 3.03 -10.26
C GLU A 136 12.08 1.93 -9.72
N LEU A 137 10.79 1.94 -10.10
CA LEU A 137 9.84 0.90 -9.72
C LEU A 137 10.26 -0.48 -10.26
N ILE A 138 10.64 -0.57 -11.54
CA ILE A 138 11.13 -1.82 -12.13
C ILE A 138 12.41 -2.28 -11.45
N SER A 139 13.37 -1.37 -11.18
CA SER A 139 14.60 -1.70 -10.46
C SER A 139 14.32 -2.23 -9.06
N LEU A 140 13.38 -1.62 -8.34
CA LEU A 140 12.96 -2.08 -7.02
C LEU A 140 12.34 -3.48 -7.08
N ILE A 141 11.45 -3.74 -8.05
CA ILE A 141 10.84 -5.07 -8.23
C ILE A 141 11.90 -6.13 -8.52
N LEU A 142 12.88 -5.81 -9.36
CA LEU A 142 13.98 -6.74 -9.66
C LEU A 142 14.80 -7.06 -8.41
N SER A 143 15.21 -6.05 -7.66
CA SER A 143 15.98 -6.23 -6.43
C SER A 143 15.20 -7.05 -5.39
N LEU A 144 13.93 -6.73 -5.16
CA LEU A 144 13.07 -7.50 -4.26
C LEU A 144 12.87 -8.95 -4.72
N THR A 145 12.87 -9.18 -6.04
CA THR A 145 12.75 -10.53 -6.60
C THR A 145 14.03 -11.33 -6.35
N GLU A 146 15.19 -10.71 -6.49
CA GLU A 146 16.48 -11.34 -6.17
C GLU A 146 16.56 -11.66 -4.67
N GLU A 147 16.27 -10.71 -3.81
CA GLU A 147 16.24 -10.89 -2.35
C GLU A 147 15.27 -12.00 -1.94
N LYS A 148 14.08 -12.03 -2.52
CA LYS A 148 13.09 -13.07 -2.28
C LYS A 148 13.63 -14.45 -2.67
N ASN A 149 14.25 -14.56 -3.85
CA ASN A 149 14.82 -15.83 -4.32
C ASN A 149 15.93 -16.33 -3.38
N GLU A 150 16.79 -15.44 -2.91
CA GLU A 150 17.81 -15.79 -1.91
C GLU A 150 17.20 -16.20 -0.57
N TYR A 151 16.20 -15.45 -0.10
CA TYR A 151 15.48 -15.78 1.13
C TYR A 151 14.77 -17.14 1.03
N GLU A 152 14.13 -17.46 -0.08
CA GLU A 152 13.46 -18.75 -0.27
C GLU A 152 14.42 -19.94 -0.17
N LYS A 153 15.70 -19.80 -0.54
CA LYS A 153 16.72 -20.84 -0.36
C LYS A 153 16.98 -21.17 1.10
N ILE A 154 16.89 -20.18 1.99
CA ILE A 154 17.24 -20.31 3.42
C ILE A 154 16.02 -20.39 4.34
N LYS A 155 14.83 -20.07 3.88
CA LYS A 155 13.59 -19.91 4.64
C LYS A 155 13.31 -21.11 5.58
N ASP A 156 13.39 -22.33 5.05
CA ASP A 156 13.08 -23.55 5.81
C ASP A 156 14.13 -23.81 6.89
N ALA A 157 15.40 -23.55 6.58
CA ALA A 157 16.49 -23.65 7.56
C ALA A 157 16.31 -22.58 8.64
N PHE A 158 16.00 -21.35 8.29
CA PHE A 158 15.76 -20.25 9.22
C PHE A 158 14.57 -20.55 10.14
N SER A 159 13.45 -21.03 9.60
CA SER A 159 12.30 -21.46 10.38
C SER A 159 12.64 -22.58 11.36
N SER A 160 13.47 -23.54 10.92
CA SER A 160 13.97 -24.63 11.77
C SER A 160 14.86 -24.12 12.91
N VAL A 161 15.71 -23.13 12.65
CA VAL A 161 16.54 -22.47 13.67
C VAL A 161 15.67 -21.80 14.73
N GLN A 162 14.64 -21.07 14.31
CA GLN A 162 13.73 -20.40 15.26
C GLN A 162 13.01 -21.39 16.18
N GLN A 163 12.59 -22.54 15.65
CA GLN A 163 11.81 -23.54 16.41
C GLN A 163 12.67 -24.50 17.20
N LYS A 164 13.80 -24.95 16.63
CA LYS A 164 14.61 -26.07 17.15
C LYS A 164 16.04 -25.66 17.54
N GLY A 165 16.43 -24.41 17.26
CA GLY A 165 17.78 -23.90 17.49
C GLY A 165 18.81 -24.31 16.43
N TYR A 166 18.43 -25.09 15.41
CA TYR A 166 19.33 -25.56 14.35
C TYR A 166 18.59 -25.74 13.03
N GLY A 167 19.21 -25.36 11.92
CA GLY A 167 18.70 -25.51 10.57
C GLY A 167 19.80 -25.77 9.55
N VAL A 168 19.47 -26.45 8.48
CA VAL A 168 20.40 -26.78 7.37
C VAL A 168 19.78 -26.37 6.07
N VAL A 169 20.55 -25.62 5.27
CA VAL A 169 20.22 -25.37 3.87
C VAL A 169 20.85 -26.48 3.05
N MET A 170 20.00 -27.29 2.44
CA MET A 170 20.46 -28.38 1.58
C MET A 170 20.94 -27.84 0.23
N PRO A 171 22.03 -28.40 -0.33
CA PRO A 171 22.53 -27.98 -1.63
C PRO A 171 21.54 -28.34 -2.74
N GLN A 172 21.47 -27.48 -3.75
CA GLN A 172 20.76 -27.79 -4.99
C GLN A 172 21.63 -28.66 -5.90
N LEU A 173 21.01 -29.32 -6.88
CA LEU A 173 21.76 -30.13 -7.86
C LEU A 173 22.79 -29.30 -8.63
N SER A 174 22.53 -28.02 -8.86
CA SER A 174 23.46 -27.07 -9.49
C SER A 174 24.72 -26.81 -8.68
N ASP A 175 24.68 -27.02 -7.35
CA ASP A 175 25.78 -26.73 -6.43
C ASP A 175 26.70 -27.93 -6.27
N ILE A 176 26.27 -29.11 -6.75
CA ILE A 176 27.02 -30.34 -6.67
C ILE A 176 28.09 -30.37 -7.76
N ARG A 177 29.35 -30.45 -7.34
CA ARG A 177 30.50 -30.64 -8.23
C ARG A 177 30.93 -32.09 -8.21
N MET A 178 30.96 -32.71 -9.40
CA MET A 178 31.51 -34.03 -9.56
C MET A 178 33.02 -33.94 -9.80
N GLU A 179 33.80 -34.70 -9.04
CA GLU A 179 35.23 -34.93 -9.34
C GLU A 179 35.36 -35.89 -10.52
N GLU A 180 36.54 -35.89 -11.19
CA GLU A 180 36.82 -36.83 -12.29
C GLU A 180 36.71 -38.28 -11.80
N PRO A 181 35.99 -39.13 -12.53
CA PRO A 181 35.87 -40.53 -12.18
C PRO A 181 37.22 -41.23 -12.20
N VAL A 182 37.52 -42.01 -11.16
CA VAL A 182 38.79 -42.72 -11.02
C VAL A 182 38.55 -44.24 -11.10
N LEU A 183 39.37 -44.92 -11.89
CA LEU A 183 39.36 -46.39 -11.98
C LEU A 183 39.88 -46.97 -10.66
N ILE A 184 39.14 -47.91 -10.08
CA ILE A 184 39.54 -48.65 -8.87
C ILE A 184 39.59 -50.14 -9.19
N ALA A 185 40.65 -50.85 -8.71
CA ALA A 185 40.76 -52.29 -8.78
C ALA A 185 40.23 -52.93 -7.48
N HIS A 186 39.43 -54.00 -7.64
CA HIS A 186 38.89 -54.75 -6.50
C HIS A 186 39.04 -56.24 -6.79
N GLY A 187 40.17 -56.79 -6.39
CA GLY A 187 40.58 -58.15 -6.75
C GLY A 187 40.79 -58.25 -8.28
N ASN A 188 40.10 -59.21 -8.91
CA ASN A 188 40.14 -59.39 -10.39
C ASN A 188 39.10 -58.57 -11.16
N LYS A 189 38.44 -57.59 -10.47
CA LYS A 189 37.40 -56.74 -11.08
C LYS A 189 37.84 -55.27 -11.02
N PHE A 190 37.30 -54.49 -11.94
CA PHE A 190 37.51 -53.05 -11.97
C PHE A 190 36.18 -52.35 -11.76
N GLY A 191 36.21 -51.23 -11.07
CA GLY A 191 35.09 -50.34 -10.82
C GLY A 191 35.45 -48.88 -11.08
N VAL A 192 34.45 -48.02 -11.14
CA VAL A 192 34.63 -46.57 -11.27
C VAL A 192 34.20 -45.94 -9.95
N LYS A 193 35.11 -45.18 -9.33
CA LYS A 193 34.82 -44.37 -8.16
C LYS A 193 34.47 -42.97 -8.62
N MET A 194 33.28 -42.53 -8.29
CA MET A 194 32.82 -41.14 -8.45
C MET A 194 32.75 -40.48 -7.10
N LYS A 195 33.16 -39.23 -7.03
CA LYS A 195 33.09 -38.39 -5.83
C LYS A 195 32.38 -37.09 -6.17
N ALA A 196 31.40 -36.71 -5.37
CA ALA A 196 30.68 -35.46 -5.46
C ALA A 196 30.94 -34.61 -4.22
N ILE A 197 31.12 -33.34 -4.42
CA ILE A 197 31.26 -32.34 -3.36
C ILE A 197 30.04 -31.40 -3.44
N SER A 198 29.33 -31.26 -2.34
CA SER A 198 28.19 -30.37 -2.24
C SER A 198 28.32 -29.47 -0.98
N PRO A 199 28.25 -28.14 -1.15
CA PRO A 199 28.25 -27.24 -0.01
C PRO A 199 26.91 -27.33 0.72
N SER A 200 26.93 -27.20 2.05
CA SER A 200 25.73 -27.01 2.85
C SER A 200 25.94 -25.84 3.82
N ILE A 201 24.87 -25.10 4.13
CA ILE A 201 24.92 -24.02 5.10
C ILE A 201 24.22 -24.49 6.37
N HIS A 202 24.92 -24.40 7.51
CA HIS A 202 24.39 -24.75 8.82
C HIS A 202 24.14 -23.47 9.61
N MET A 203 22.94 -23.31 10.13
CA MET A 203 22.51 -22.18 10.93
C MET A 203 22.24 -22.65 12.36
N ILE A 204 22.76 -21.93 13.35
CA ILE A 204 22.65 -22.31 14.77
C ILE A 204 22.16 -21.07 15.53
N ARG A 205 21.17 -21.27 16.40
CA ARG A 205 20.77 -20.26 17.38
C ARG A 205 21.63 -20.43 18.63
N ALA A 206 22.46 -19.43 18.90
CA ALA A 206 23.27 -19.38 20.15
C ALA A 206 22.68 -18.32 21.09
N ASN A 207 22.65 -18.62 22.38
CA ASN A 207 22.37 -17.63 23.41
C ASN A 207 23.69 -16.95 23.79
N ILE A 208 23.71 -15.62 23.72
CA ILE A 208 24.83 -14.81 24.17
C ILE A 208 24.45 -14.28 25.56
N GLU A 209 25.28 -14.54 26.55
CA GLU A 209 25.14 -13.98 27.89
C GLU A 209 26.06 -12.77 27.99
N THR A 210 25.49 -11.62 28.30
CA THR A 210 26.23 -10.37 28.54
C THR A 210 26.03 -10.00 29.99
N GLU A 211 27.12 -9.76 30.73
CA GLU A 211 27.10 -9.37 32.14
C GLU A 211 27.60 -7.92 32.23
N ILE A 212 26.81 -7.06 32.88
CA ILE A 212 27.21 -5.71 33.24
C ILE A 212 27.22 -5.63 34.77
N ALA A 213 28.38 -5.27 35.34
CA ALA A 213 28.56 -5.12 36.76
C ALA A 213 28.95 -3.68 37.14
N PRO A 214 27.99 -2.72 37.17
CA PRO A 214 28.28 -1.35 37.59
C PRO A 214 28.74 -1.33 39.05
N ILE A 215 29.91 -0.74 39.31
CA ILE A 215 30.50 -0.64 40.63
C ILE A 215 30.08 0.69 41.27
N VAL A 216 29.52 0.63 42.46
CA VAL A 216 29.12 1.76 43.31
C VAL A 216 29.89 1.79 44.63
N GLY A 217 29.90 2.94 45.30
CA GLY A 217 30.79 3.15 46.45
C GLY A 217 30.36 2.49 47.78
N SER A 218 29.05 2.12 47.93
CA SER A 218 28.56 1.49 49.15
C SER A 218 27.48 0.45 48.84
N ARG A 219 27.24 -0.42 49.84
CA ARG A 219 26.19 -1.46 49.77
C ARG A 219 24.80 -0.85 49.61
N GLU A 220 24.51 0.23 50.32
CA GLU A 220 23.23 0.92 50.26
C GLU A 220 22.97 1.47 48.84
N GLN A 221 23.97 2.08 48.21
CA GLN A 221 23.89 2.54 46.81
C GLN A 221 23.67 1.40 45.83
N ALA A 222 24.22 0.20 46.10
CA ALA A 222 23.99 -0.97 45.27
C ALA A 222 22.55 -1.50 45.42
N GLU A 223 22.01 -1.50 46.62
CA GLU A 223 20.63 -1.87 46.89
C GLU A 223 19.64 -0.89 46.25
N ASP A 224 19.88 0.41 46.35
CA ASP A 224 19.10 1.46 45.69
C ASP A 224 19.13 1.34 44.15
N LEU A 225 20.29 1.01 43.58
CA LEU A 225 20.44 0.78 42.15
C LEU A 225 19.64 -0.45 41.66
N ILE A 226 19.69 -1.54 42.45
CA ILE A 226 18.89 -2.74 42.14
C ILE A 226 17.39 -2.41 42.17
N ASP A 227 16.92 -1.67 43.16
CA ASP A 227 15.52 -1.29 43.26
C ASP A 227 15.11 -0.33 42.17
N TYR A 228 16.01 0.57 41.75
CA TYR A 228 15.79 1.47 40.61
C TYR A 228 15.64 0.68 39.29
N ILE A 229 16.50 -0.30 39.03
CA ILE A 229 16.43 -1.18 37.85
C ILE A 229 15.13 -1.99 37.86
N LYS A 230 14.78 -2.61 39.00
CA LYS A 230 13.55 -3.41 39.16
C LYS A 230 12.27 -2.54 38.96
N ASN A 231 12.27 -1.32 39.44
CA ASN A 231 11.17 -0.39 39.27
C ASN A 231 11.05 0.08 37.81
N GLY A 232 12.17 0.16 37.06
CA GLY A 232 12.20 0.42 35.63
C GLY A 232 11.56 -0.69 34.81
N GLU A 233 11.57 -1.94 35.28
CA GLU A 233 10.92 -3.09 34.65
C GLU A 233 9.39 -2.96 34.58
N ASN A 234 8.79 -2.25 35.52
CA ASN A 234 7.35 -2.00 35.62
C ASN A 234 6.90 -0.70 34.88
N SER A 235 7.81 0.03 34.26
CA SER A 235 7.49 1.23 33.49
C SER A 235 7.20 0.89 32.01
N ASP A 236 6.35 1.68 31.35
CA ASP A 236 6.01 1.55 29.91
C ASP A 236 7.24 1.59 28.98
N SER A 237 8.37 2.06 29.48
CA SER A 237 9.64 2.13 28.75
C SER A 237 10.55 0.92 28.93
N GLY A 238 10.26 0.01 29.86
CA GLY A 238 11.01 -1.20 30.14
C GLY A 238 12.42 -0.95 30.71
N VAL A 239 13.08 -2.03 31.19
CA VAL A 239 14.45 -2.01 31.78
C VAL A 239 15.47 -1.40 30.82
N TRP A 240 15.31 -1.61 29.52
CA TRP A 240 16.28 -1.20 28.49
C TRP A 240 16.52 0.30 28.39
N LYS A 241 15.53 1.14 28.75
CA LYS A 241 15.62 2.59 28.77
C LYS A 241 16.05 3.20 30.10
N THR A 242 16.22 2.35 31.12
CA THR A 242 16.70 2.79 32.42
C THR A 242 18.13 3.32 32.31
N ASN A 243 18.37 4.54 32.77
CA ASN A 243 19.68 5.18 32.67
C ASN A 243 20.56 4.79 33.87
N ILE A 244 21.74 4.27 33.58
CA ILE A 244 22.76 3.95 34.57
C ILE A 244 24.04 4.72 34.22
N PHE A 245 24.41 5.68 35.07
CA PHE A 245 25.61 6.52 34.89
C PHE A 245 25.71 7.24 33.53
N GLY A 246 24.56 7.69 32.98
CA GLY A 246 24.53 8.50 31.74
C GLY A 246 24.32 7.69 30.45
N LYS A 247 24.29 6.35 30.53
CA LYS A 247 23.92 5.46 29.42
C LYS A 247 22.67 4.66 29.78
N SER A 248 21.83 4.31 28.83
CA SER A 248 20.74 3.36 29.04
C SER A 248 21.27 1.93 29.20
N VAL A 249 20.50 1.07 29.90
CA VAL A 249 20.86 -0.36 30.00
C VAL A 249 21.02 -0.99 28.63
N GLY A 250 20.19 -0.60 27.66
CA GLY A 250 20.31 -1.05 26.27
C GLY A 250 21.65 -0.69 25.64
N GLU A 251 22.06 0.58 25.72
CA GLU A 251 23.37 1.04 25.22
C GLU A 251 24.56 0.37 25.89
N LEU A 252 24.45 0.06 27.20
CA LEU A 252 25.50 -0.66 27.93
C LEU A 252 25.59 -2.14 27.55
N MET A 253 24.52 -2.73 27.01
CA MET A 253 24.48 -4.12 26.55
C MET A 253 24.91 -4.29 25.10
N GLU A 254 24.89 -3.22 24.29
CA GLU A 254 25.33 -3.23 22.90
C GLU A 254 26.83 -2.97 22.73
N ASP A 255 27.51 -2.32 23.70
CA ASP A 255 28.95 -2.10 23.77
C ASP A 255 29.70 -3.37 24.25
#